data_eb7af9f0ba2fc1c238cd29051eb1f7ac
#
_entry.id   eb7af9f0ba2fc1c238cd29051eb1f7ac
#
_cell.length_a   1.000
_cell.length_b   1.000
_cell.length_c   1.000
_cell.angle_alpha   90.00
_cell.angle_beta   90.00
_cell.angle_gamma   90.00
#
_symmetry.space_group_name_H-M   'P 1'
#
loop_
_entity.id
_entity.type
_entity.pdbx_description
1 polymer ?
#
loop_
_entity_poly.entity_id
_entity_poly.type
_entity_poly.pdbx_seq_one_letter_code
_entity_poly.pdbx_strand_id
1 'polypeptide(L)'
;MVKTGSYYFLSRPRRFGKSLLISTLEAYFQGKKELFEGLAMEKLEKDWIRYPVLHLDLNIEKYDTPESLDKILHDNLDAELHEFAEARGVSYDKLCDDLKAYYDGYHFTHHSIGMYNPFSLLNAFKYKEFGSYWFETGTPTYLVKLLKEHHYDLERMAHEETDSQVLNSIDSESTNPIPVLYQSGHLTIKGYDEEFGMYRLGFPNREEIGRAHV
;
A
#
# COMPACT_ATOMS: atom_id res chain seq x y z
N MET A 1 -14.56 -16.42 -5.21
CA MET A 1 -13.89 -15.24 -5.81
C MET A 1 -13.47 -14.26 -4.72
N VAL A 2 -14.33 -13.55 -4.08
CA VAL A 2 -14.00 -12.47 -3.12
C VAL A 2 -13.12 -12.90 -1.93
N LYS A 3 -13.24 -14.11 -1.45
CA LYS A 3 -12.55 -14.62 -0.24
C LYS A 3 -11.29 -15.44 -0.51
N THR A 4 -10.99 -15.81 -1.74
CA THR A 4 -9.98 -16.84 -2.04
C THR A 4 -8.96 -16.47 -3.14
N GLY A 5 -9.12 -15.36 -3.83
CA GLY A 5 -8.24 -15.00 -4.94
C GLY A 5 -7.84 -13.54 -4.91
N SER A 6 -6.62 -13.28 -5.40
CA SER A 6 -6.05 -11.93 -5.48
C SER A 6 -6.15 -11.34 -6.89
N TYR A 7 -6.15 -12.17 -7.92
CA TYR A 7 -6.16 -11.74 -9.33
C TYR A 7 -7.08 -12.62 -10.14
N TYR A 8 -7.91 -12.00 -10.97
CA TYR A 8 -8.82 -12.70 -11.86
C TYR A 8 -8.73 -12.12 -13.26
N PHE A 9 -8.58 -12.97 -14.23
CA PHE A 9 -8.63 -12.61 -15.63
C PHE A 9 -9.92 -13.14 -16.27
N LEU A 10 -10.70 -12.26 -16.89
CA LEU A 10 -11.91 -12.63 -17.61
C LEU A 10 -11.71 -12.42 -19.12
N SER A 11 -11.65 -13.53 -19.86
CA SER A 11 -11.69 -13.49 -21.32
C SER A 11 -13.07 -13.93 -21.81
N ARG A 12 -13.73 -13.05 -22.56
CA ARG A 12 -15.01 -13.34 -23.25
C ARG A 12 -15.03 -12.62 -24.58
N PRO A 13 -15.75 -13.16 -25.59
CA PRO A 13 -15.99 -12.46 -26.85
C PRO A 13 -16.66 -11.10 -26.63
N ARG A 14 -16.65 -10.26 -27.67
CA ARG A 14 -17.41 -8.99 -27.64
C ARG A 14 -18.89 -9.26 -27.41
N ARG A 15 -19.57 -8.36 -26.69
CA ARG A 15 -21.02 -8.41 -26.37
C ARG A 15 -21.46 -9.54 -25.43
N PHE A 16 -20.53 -10.25 -24.79
CA PHE A 16 -20.83 -11.30 -23.80
C PHE A 16 -20.78 -10.80 -22.35
N GLY A 17 -21.24 -9.57 -22.11
CA GLY A 17 -21.49 -9.05 -20.76
C GLY A 17 -20.24 -8.77 -19.90
N LYS A 18 -19.06 -8.53 -20.50
CA LYS A 18 -17.85 -8.18 -19.73
C LYS A 18 -18.05 -6.90 -18.90
N SER A 19 -18.50 -5.83 -19.56
CA SER A 19 -18.74 -4.54 -18.87
C SER A 19 -19.85 -4.66 -17.83
N LEU A 20 -20.93 -5.43 -18.12
CA LEU A 20 -21.97 -5.70 -17.13
C LEU A 20 -21.43 -6.44 -15.90
N LEU A 21 -20.53 -7.42 -16.08
CA LEU A 21 -19.93 -8.09 -14.96
C LEU A 21 -19.05 -7.14 -14.13
N ILE A 22 -18.26 -6.28 -14.77
CA ILE A 22 -17.42 -5.30 -14.09
C ILE A 22 -18.29 -4.35 -13.28
N SER A 23 -19.33 -3.74 -13.86
CA SER A 23 -20.24 -2.85 -13.14
C SER A 23 -21.01 -3.56 -12.01
N THR A 24 -21.34 -4.84 -12.19
CA THR A 24 -21.96 -5.66 -11.12
C THR A 24 -21.02 -5.91 -9.96
N LEU A 25 -19.74 -6.21 -10.23
CA LEU A 25 -18.73 -6.37 -9.21
C LEU A 25 -18.45 -5.06 -8.48
N GLU A 26 -18.37 -3.95 -9.22
CA GLU A 26 -18.23 -2.62 -8.65
C GLU A 26 -19.37 -2.32 -7.66
N ALA A 27 -20.63 -2.47 -8.09
CA ALA A 27 -21.80 -2.26 -7.24
C ALA A 27 -21.79 -3.18 -5.99
N TYR A 28 -21.37 -4.42 -6.16
CA TYR A 28 -21.25 -5.36 -5.05
C TYR A 28 -20.19 -4.90 -4.03
N PHE A 29 -18.99 -4.54 -4.49
CA PHE A 29 -17.92 -4.08 -3.62
C PHE A 29 -18.19 -2.70 -3.01
N GLN A 30 -18.97 -1.86 -3.66
CA GLN A 30 -19.47 -0.60 -3.09
C GLN A 30 -20.59 -0.79 -2.07
N GLY A 31 -21.06 -2.03 -1.86
CA GLY A 31 -22.11 -2.36 -0.90
C GLY A 31 -23.50 -1.85 -1.28
N LYS A 32 -23.78 -1.67 -2.58
CA LYS A 32 -25.06 -1.23 -3.12
C LYS A 32 -26.10 -2.34 -3.11
N LYS A 33 -26.54 -2.71 -1.91
CA LYS A 33 -27.47 -3.84 -1.67
C LYS A 33 -28.76 -3.73 -2.47
N GLU A 34 -29.25 -2.52 -2.64
CA GLU A 34 -30.51 -2.22 -3.34
C GLU A 34 -30.53 -2.71 -4.80
N LEU A 35 -29.36 -2.79 -5.43
CA LEU A 35 -29.23 -3.30 -6.80
C LEU A 35 -29.29 -4.84 -6.91
N PHE A 36 -29.28 -5.52 -5.79
CA PHE A 36 -29.29 -6.98 -5.70
C PHE A 36 -30.58 -7.54 -5.12
N GLU A 37 -31.59 -6.69 -4.87
CA GLU A 37 -32.89 -7.13 -4.38
C GLU A 37 -33.55 -8.13 -5.34
N GLY A 38 -34.07 -9.23 -4.79
CA GLY A 38 -34.66 -10.31 -5.55
C GLY A 38 -33.67 -11.25 -6.26
N LEU A 39 -32.36 -10.97 -6.21
CA LEU A 39 -31.33 -11.83 -6.78
C LEU A 39 -30.82 -12.85 -5.73
N ALA A 40 -30.22 -13.95 -6.23
CA ALA A 40 -29.62 -14.97 -5.36
C ALA A 40 -28.57 -14.40 -4.40
N MET A 41 -27.84 -13.35 -4.81
CA MET A 41 -26.81 -12.70 -4.04
C MET A 41 -27.35 -12.03 -2.77
N GLU A 42 -28.55 -11.50 -2.79
CA GLU A 42 -29.19 -10.90 -1.61
C GLU A 42 -29.30 -11.89 -0.46
N LYS A 43 -29.55 -13.17 -0.77
CA LYS A 43 -29.68 -14.26 0.23
C LYS A 43 -28.33 -14.82 0.67
N LEU A 44 -27.33 -14.77 -0.19
CA LEU A 44 -26.01 -15.36 0.03
C LEU A 44 -25.08 -14.43 0.79
N GLU A 45 -25.17 -13.11 0.53
CA GLU A 45 -24.34 -12.12 1.18
C GLU A 45 -25.12 -11.45 2.33
N LYS A 46 -24.53 -11.47 3.52
CA LYS A 46 -25.16 -10.93 4.74
C LYS A 46 -24.55 -9.60 5.17
N ASP A 47 -23.26 -9.44 4.94
CA ASP A 47 -22.49 -8.37 5.56
C ASP A 47 -22.43 -7.08 4.70
N TRP A 48 -22.56 -7.20 3.38
CA TRP A 48 -22.54 -6.09 2.41
C TRP A 48 -21.44 -5.06 2.72
N ILE A 49 -20.23 -5.58 2.97
CA ILE A 49 -19.09 -4.76 3.35
C ILE A 49 -18.71 -3.86 2.18
N ARG A 50 -18.54 -2.57 2.46
CA ARG A 50 -18.04 -1.61 1.46
C ARG A 50 -16.52 -1.72 1.35
N TYR A 51 -16.06 -1.87 0.12
CA TYR A 51 -14.66 -1.84 -0.24
C TYR A 51 -14.38 -0.64 -1.14
N PRO A 52 -13.19 -0.05 -1.11
CA PRO A 52 -12.79 0.92 -2.11
C PRO A 52 -12.71 0.18 -3.46
N VAL A 53 -13.25 0.79 -4.49
CA VAL A 53 -13.23 0.24 -5.85
C VAL A 53 -12.60 1.27 -6.74
N LEU A 54 -11.41 0.96 -7.27
CA LEU A 54 -10.82 1.73 -8.35
C LEU A 54 -11.24 1.08 -9.67
N HIS A 55 -12.16 1.72 -10.39
CA HIS A 55 -12.61 1.29 -11.71
C HIS A 55 -11.80 2.03 -12.78
N LEU A 56 -10.85 1.33 -13.39
CA LEU A 56 -10.09 1.86 -14.51
C LEU A 56 -10.73 1.43 -15.83
N ASP A 57 -11.46 2.34 -16.48
CA ASP A 57 -11.94 2.12 -17.83
C ASP A 57 -10.95 2.71 -18.84
N LEU A 58 -10.13 1.85 -19.41
CA LEU A 58 -9.12 2.22 -20.40
C LEU A 58 -9.73 2.38 -21.84
N ASN A 59 -11.05 2.36 -22.01
CA ASN A 59 -11.71 2.57 -23.29
C ASN A 59 -12.30 3.96 -23.48
N ILE A 60 -12.19 4.84 -22.49
CA ILE A 60 -12.82 6.18 -22.51
C ILE A 60 -12.16 7.06 -23.57
N GLU A 61 -10.85 6.94 -23.77
CA GLU A 61 -10.09 7.68 -24.78
C GLU A 61 -9.15 6.74 -25.56
N LYS A 62 -8.68 7.18 -26.73
CA LYS A 62 -7.57 6.53 -27.41
C LYS A 62 -6.28 6.94 -26.73
N TYR A 63 -5.60 6.00 -26.12
CA TYR A 63 -4.27 6.20 -25.56
C TYR A 63 -3.24 5.60 -26.54
N ASP A 64 -2.93 6.36 -27.56
CA ASP A 64 -1.93 5.98 -28.57
C ASP A 64 -0.50 6.29 -28.07
N THR A 65 -0.37 6.98 -26.91
CA THR A 65 0.89 7.36 -26.32
C THR A 65 0.92 7.09 -24.79
N PRO A 66 2.11 6.89 -24.19
CA PRO A 66 2.24 6.75 -22.74
C PRO A 66 1.65 7.93 -21.96
N GLU A 67 1.75 9.15 -22.50
CA GLU A 67 1.26 10.38 -21.86
C GLU A 67 -0.27 10.39 -21.75
N SER A 68 -0.98 9.88 -22.78
CA SER A 68 -2.45 9.80 -22.73
C SER A 68 -2.94 8.77 -21.72
N LEU A 69 -2.23 7.65 -21.56
CA LEU A 69 -2.53 6.67 -20.52
C LEU A 69 -2.25 7.24 -19.12
N ASP A 70 -1.14 7.94 -18.94
CA ASP A 70 -0.75 8.59 -17.70
C ASP A 70 -1.81 9.60 -17.24
N LYS A 71 -2.32 10.40 -18.18
CA LYS A 71 -3.42 11.34 -17.92
C LYS A 71 -4.68 10.64 -17.39
N ILE A 72 -5.12 9.55 -18.03
CA ILE A 72 -6.32 8.80 -17.58
C ILE A 72 -6.12 8.27 -16.15
N LEU A 73 -4.93 7.78 -15.83
CA LEU A 73 -4.61 7.28 -14.48
C LEU A 73 -4.63 8.42 -13.46
N HIS A 74 -4.08 9.58 -13.79
CA HIS A 74 -4.10 10.77 -12.94
C HIS A 74 -5.52 11.29 -12.70
N ASP A 75 -6.33 11.44 -13.74
CA ASP A 75 -7.71 11.96 -13.63
C ASP A 75 -8.56 11.07 -12.69
N ASN A 76 -8.38 9.74 -12.73
CA ASN A 76 -9.08 8.83 -11.82
C ASN A 76 -8.58 8.95 -10.37
N LEU A 77 -7.27 9.10 -10.17
CA LEU A 77 -6.68 9.24 -8.84
C LEU A 77 -7.05 10.59 -8.21
N ASP A 78 -7.07 11.65 -9.01
CA ASP A 78 -7.42 13.00 -8.56
C ASP A 78 -8.83 13.07 -7.97
N ALA A 79 -9.80 12.38 -8.58
CA ALA A 79 -11.17 12.33 -8.06
C ALA A 79 -11.21 11.72 -6.64
N GLU A 80 -10.51 10.63 -6.41
CA GLU A 80 -10.41 9.99 -5.10
C GLU A 80 -9.69 10.87 -4.07
N LEU A 81 -8.63 11.59 -4.49
CA LEU A 81 -7.91 12.53 -3.63
C LEU A 81 -8.78 13.71 -3.22
N HIS A 82 -9.57 14.27 -4.13
CA HIS A 82 -10.50 15.35 -3.82
C HIS A 82 -11.57 14.91 -2.82
N GLU A 83 -12.17 13.73 -3.00
CA GLU A 83 -13.14 13.17 -2.06
C GLU A 83 -12.52 12.95 -0.68
N PHE A 84 -11.27 12.49 -0.61
CA PHE A 84 -10.59 12.28 0.65
C PHE A 84 -10.27 13.63 1.34
N ALA A 85 -9.81 14.64 0.59
CA ALA A 85 -9.55 15.97 1.13
C ALA A 85 -10.81 16.60 1.71
N GLU A 86 -11.95 16.51 0.99
CA GLU A 86 -13.26 16.98 1.45
C GLU A 86 -13.71 16.27 2.73
N ALA A 87 -13.62 14.94 2.77
CA ALA A 87 -13.98 14.15 3.95
C ALA A 87 -13.18 14.54 5.20
N ARG A 88 -11.93 14.99 5.02
CA ARG A 88 -11.08 15.45 6.12
C ARG A 88 -11.15 16.95 6.39
N GLY A 89 -11.80 17.73 5.55
CA GLY A 89 -11.86 19.18 5.66
C GLY A 89 -10.50 19.87 5.47
N VAL A 90 -9.63 19.33 4.62
CA VAL A 90 -8.31 19.89 4.30
C VAL A 90 -8.21 20.23 2.81
N SER A 91 -7.21 21.03 2.42
CA SER A 91 -6.96 21.27 1.00
C SER A 91 -6.35 20.03 0.34
N TYR A 92 -6.53 19.94 -0.99
CA TYR A 92 -5.92 18.89 -1.82
C TYR A 92 -4.41 18.78 -1.62
N ASP A 93 -3.70 19.93 -1.72
CA ASP A 93 -2.24 19.96 -1.55
C ASP A 93 -1.82 19.47 -0.16
N LYS A 94 -2.55 19.89 0.88
CA LYS A 94 -2.28 19.44 2.26
C LYS A 94 -2.48 17.94 2.40
N LEU A 95 -3.53 17.38 1.79
CA LEU A 95 -3.75 15.94 1.80
C LEU A 95 -2.61 15.19 1.10
N CYS A 96 -2.18 15.66 -0.08
CA CYS A 96 -1.07 15.05 -0.82
C CYS A 96 0.22 15.06 -0.03
N ASP A 97 0.56 16.18 0.62
CA ASP A 97 1.73 16.29 1.50
C ASP A 97 1.65 15.34 2.70
N ASP A 98 0.48 15.23 3.32
CA ASP A 98 0.27 14.32 4.43
C ASP A 98 0.37 12.84 4.00
N LEU A 99 -0.26 12.46 2.87
CA LEU A 99 -0.15 11.11 2.32
C LEU A 99 1.30 10.75 2.00
N LYS A 100 2.04 11.68 1.41
CA LYS A 100 3.46 11.52 1.14
C LYS A 100 4.25 11.32 2.42
N ALA A 101 4.04 12.16 3.42
CA ALA A 101 4.75 12.07 4.69
C ALA A 101 4.43 10.77 5.46
N TYR A 102 3.21 10.23 5.31
CA TYR A 102 2.77 9.04 6.02
C TYR A 102 3.13 7.73 5.33
N TYR A 103 3.06 7.67 3.98
CA TYR A 103 3.07 6.39 3.27
C TYR A 103 4.12 6.28 2.16
N ASP A 104 4.79 7.38 1.77
CA ASP A 104 5.90 7.38 0.81
C ASP A 104 7.24 7.09 1.51
N GLY A 105 8.30 6.95 0.72
CA GLY A 105 9.68 6.90 1.19
C GLY A 105 10.30 5.52 1.25
N TYR A 106 9.68 4.50 0.68
CA TYR A 106 10.30 3.20 0.47
C TYR A 106 11.28 3.26 -0.70
N HIS A 107 12.52 2.85 -0.46
CA HIS A 107 13.58 2.78 -1.47
C HIS A 107 14.12 1.35 -1.56
N PHE A 108 14.05 0.75 -2.76
CA PHE A 108 14.57 -0.59 -3.00
C PHE A 108 16.00 -0.59 -3.53
N THR A 109 16.47 0.56 -4.01
CA THR A 109 17.86 0.82 -4.38
C THR A 109 18.24 2.23 -3.94
N HIS A 110 19.53 2.49 -3.80
CA HIS A 110 20.02 3.82 -3.43
C HIS A 110 19.80 4.91 -4.50
N HIS A 111 19.46 4.51 -5.73
CA HIS A 111 19.12 5.43 -6.83
C HIS A 111 17.60 5.52 -7.08
N SER A 112 16.77 4.73 -6.39
CA SER A 112 15.33 4.77 -6.63
C SER A 112 14.70 6.01 -6.01
N ILE A 113 13.65 6.51 -6.66
CA ILE A 113 12.73 7.46 -6.04
C ILE A 113 11.96 6.77 -4.91
N GLY A 114 11.47 7.54 -3.96
CA GLY A 114 10.58 7.02 -2.92
C GLY A 114 9.31 6.45 -3.53
N MET A 115 8.85 5.33 -2.97
CA MET A 115 7.61 4.69 -3.38
C MET A 115 6.66 4.60 -2.19
N TYR A 116 5.37 4.79 -2.49
CA TYR A 116 4.31 4.61 -1.51
C TYR A 116 4.14 3.15 -1.14
N ASN A 117 3.77 2.89 0.12
CA ASN A 117 3.23 1.61 0.51
C ASN A 117 1.79 1.48 -0.05
N PRO A 118 1.56 0.64 -1.08
CA PRO A 118 0.26 0.59 -1.73
C PRO A 118 -0.83 0.05 -0.81
N PHE A 119 -0.51 -0.85 0.12
CA PHE A 119 -1.47 -1.40 1.08
C PHE A 119 -1.98 -0.31 2.03
N SER A 120 -1.06 0.45 2.64
CA SER A 120 -1.41 1.51 3.59
C SER A 120 -2.14 2.65 2.89
N LEU A 121 -1.68 3.03 1.69
CA LEU A 121 -2.31 4.08 0.89
C LEU A 121 -3.76 3.71 0.52
N LEU A 122 -4.01 2.49 0.03
CA LEU A 122 -5.35 2.02 -0.30
C LEU A 122 -6.28 1.96 0.93
N ASN A 123 -5.76 1.60 2.10
CA ASN A 123 -6.55 1.65 3.32
C ASN A 123 -6.85 3.08 3.76
N ALA A 124 -5.91 4.02 3.61
CA ALA A 124 -6.15 5.42 3.87
C ALA A 124 -7.26 5.99 2.97
N PHE A 125 -7.26 5.66 1.68
CA PHE A 125 -8.37 6.00 0.77
C PHE A 125 -9.70 5.37 1.18
N LYS A 126 -9.66 4.10 1.59
CA LYS A 126 -10.85 3.37 2.02
C LYS A 126 -11.53 3.99 3.23
N TYR A 127 -10.74 4.30 4.26
CA TYR A 127 -11.28 4.78 5.54
C TYR A 127 -11.33 6.31 5.62
N LYS A 128 -10.73 7.01 4.62
CA LYS A 128 -10.52 8.48 4.62
C LYS A 128 -9.80 8.95 5.90
N GLU A 129 -8.91 8.08 6.42
CA GLU A 129 -8.17 8.30 7.65
C GLU A 129 -6.71 7.88 7.51
N PHE A 130 -5.82 8.51 8.28
CA PHE A 130 -4.43 8.08 8.41
C PHE A 130 -4.31 7.05 9.52
N GLY A 131 -3.66 5.94 9.25
CA GLY A 131 -3.46 4.85 10.19
C GLY A 131 -2.17 4.08 9.91
N SER A 132 -1.75 3.27 10.86
CA SER A 132 -0.57 2.39 10.72
C SER A 132 -1.01 1.01 10.20
N TYR A 133 -1.55 0.99 9.00
CA TYR A 133 -2.19 -0.19 8.41
C TYR A 133 -1.22 -1.33 8.14
N TRP A 134 -0.01 -1.03 7.71
CA TRP A 134 1.01 -2.04 7.43
C TRP A 134 1.41 -2.76 8.71
N PHE A 135 1.67 -2.01 9.77
CA PHE A 135 2.10 -2.55 11.05
C PHE A 135 1.05 -3.47 11.69
N GLU A 136 -0.24 -3.13 11.56
CA GLU A 136 -1.35 -3.91 12.14
C GLU A 136 -1.51 -5.29 11.52
N THR A 137 -1.06 -5.47 10.28
CA THR A 137 -1.27 -6.74 9.55
C THR A 137 -0.11 -7.70 9.62
N GLY A 138 1.08 -7.27 10.02
CA GLY A 138 2.24 -8.08 9.75
C GLY A 138 3.45 -7.95 10.64
N THR A 139 3.43 -7.20 11.76
CA THR A 139 4.61 -7.26 12.63
C THR A 139 4.71 -8.66 13.22
N PRO A 140 5.65 -9.50 12.76
CA PRO A 140 5.76 -10.85 13.25
C PRO A 140 6.01 -10.81 14.76
N THR A 141 5.25 -11.57 15.53
CA THR A 141 5.49 -11.76 16.98
C THR A 141 6.95 -12.10 17.25
N TYR A 142 7.58 -12.81 16.32
CA TYR A 142 9.00 -13.11 16.30
C TYR A 142 9.88 -11.82 16.30
N LEU A 143 9.57 -10.84 15.45
CA LEU A 143 10.35 -9.61 15.36
C LEU A 143 10.28 -8.81 16.68
N VAL A 144 9.08 -8.67 17.24
CA VAL A 144 8.89 -8.00 18.55
C VAL A 144 9.69 -8.72 19.64
N LYS A 145 9.69 -10.06 19.62
CA LYS A 145 10.47 -10.86 20.55
C LYS A 145 11.97 -10.65 20.36
N LEU A 146 12.45 -10.69 19.12
CA LEU A 146 13.85 -10.47 18.77
C LEU A 146 14.36 -9.10 19.25
N LEU A 147 13.58 -8.04 19.00
CA LEU A 147 13.92 -6.68 19.42
C LEU A 147 14.00 -6.56 20.96
N LYS A 148 13.05 -7.21 21.67
CA LYS A 148 13.04 -7.20 23.15
C LYS A 148 14.17 -8.02 23.75
N GLU A 149 14.47 -9.19 23.21
CA GLU A 149 15.53 -10.07 23.74
C GLU A 149 16.92 -9.45 23.56
N HIS A 150 17.13 -8.71 22.50
CA HIS A 150 18.43 -8.12 22.20
C HIS A 150 18.52 -6.64 22.60
N HIS A 151 17.50 -6.08 23.27
CA HIS A 151 17.47 -4.69 23.73
C HIS A 151 17.85 -3.68 22.63
N TYR A 152 17.34 -3.90 21.42
CA TYR A 152 17.62 -3.02 20.30
C TYR A 152 17.03 -1.64 20.52
N ASP A 153 17.87 -0.62 20.35
CA ASP A 153 17.48 0.78 20.38
C ASP A 153 16.90 1.16 19.01
N LEU A 154 15.62 1.48 18.97
CA LEU A 154 14.92 1.86 17.75
C LEU A 154 15.43 3.19 17.17
N GLU A 155 15.86 4.14 18.00
CA GLU A 155 16.47 5.39 17.52
C GLU A 155 17.80 5.11 16.81
N ARG A 156 18.60 4.20 17.35
CA ARG A 156 19.84 3.75 16.70
C ARG A 156 19.57 3.08 15.37
N MET A 157 18.53 2.25 15.28
CA MET A 157 18.14 1.57 14.05
C MET A 157 17.72 2.51 12.92
N ALA A 158 17.26 3.72 13.25
CA ALA A 158 16.94 4.77 12.28
C ALA A 158 18.18 5.31 11.54
N HIS A 159 19.39 4.96 12.00
CA HIS A 159 20.67 5.41 11.44
C HIS A 159 21.66 4.26 11.24
N GLU A 160 21.16 3.05 11.08
CA GLU A 160 22.00 1.86 10.92
C GLU A 160 22.74 1.87 9.58
N GLU A 161 24.02 1.53 9.63
CA GLU A 161 24.84 1.33 8.44
C GLU A 161 25.13 -0.16 8.27
N THR A 162 25.00 -0.65 7.05
CA THR A 162 25.16 -2.06 6.76
C THR A 162 25.60 -2.32 5.32
N ASP A 163 26.18 -3.45 5.06
CA ASP A 163 26.56 -3.87 3.71
C ASP A 163 25.47 -4.70 2.99
N SER A 164 25.67 -4.93 1.70
CA SER A 164 24.73 -5.70 0.89
C SER A 164 24.64 -7.17 1.30
N GLN A 165 25.65 -7.74 1.90
CA GLN A 165 25.64 -9.15 2.31
C GLN A 165 24.73 -9.33 3.53
N VAL A 166 24.80 -8.40 4.48
CA VAL A 166 23.91 -8.38 5.65
C VAL A 166 22.47 -8.18 5.21
N LEU A 167 22.18 -7.23 4.32
CA LEU A 167 20.80 -6.98 3.86
C LEU A 167 20.14 -8.18 3.18
N ASN A 168 20.94 -8.99 2.48
CA ASN A 168 20.48 -10.18 1.77
C ASN A 168 20.57 -11.46 2.62
N SER A 169 21.11 -11.39 3.83
CA SER A 169 21.19 -12.56 4.69
C SER A 169 19.81 -12.96 5.20
N ILE A 170 19.45 -14.23 5.04
CA ILE A 170 18.27 -14.86 5.64
C ILE A 170 18.79 -15.98 6.53
N ASP A 171 19.41 -15.61 7.63
CA ASP A 171 19.86 -16.59 8.60
C ASP A 171 18.89 -16.63 9.77
N SER A 172 18.16 -17.73 9.89
CA SER A 172 17.19 -17.95 10.97
C SER A 172 17.85 -18.05 12.36
N GLU A 173 19.16 -18.24 12.41
CA GLU A 173 19.94 -18.30 13.64
C GLU A 173 20.62 -16.95 13.96
N SER A 174 20.53 -15.99 13.05
CA SER A 174 21.14 -14.67 13.24
C SER A 174 20.41 -13.87 14.32
N THR A 175 21.17 -13.33 15.25
CA THR A 175 20.68 -12.40 16.28
C THR A 175 20.53 -10.96 15.75
N ASN A 176 20.96 -10.68 14.51
CA ASN A 176 20.86 -9.37 13.88
C ASN A 176 19.45 -9.18 13.31
N PRO A 177 18.64 -8.23 13.82
CA PRO A 177 17.28 -7.99 13.31
C PRO A 177 17.26 -7.16 12.02
N ILE A 178 18.37 -6.52 11.62
CA ILE A 178 18.41 -5.59 10.50
C ILE A 178 17.93 -6.21 9.16
N PRO A 179 18.39 -7.42 8.77
CA PRO A 179 17.88 -8.05 7.54
C PRO A 179 16.37 -8.27 7.57
N VAL A 180 15.84 -8.73 8.69
CA VAL A 180 14.40 -9.00 8.86
C VAL A 180 13.61 -7.70 8.80
N LEU A 181 14.05 -6.65 9.47
CA LEU A 181 13.41 -5.33 9.46
C LEU A 181 13.41 -4.69 8.07
N TYR A 182 14.51 -4.80 7.34
CA TYR A 182 14.61 -4.31 5.97
C TYR A 182 13.72 -5.10 5.02
N GLN A 183 13.79 -6.43 5.04
CA GLN A 183 13.01 -7.30 4.17
C GLN A 183 11.51 -7.27 4.47
N SER A 184 11.11 -7.00 5.70
CA SER A 184 9.71 -6.81 6.09
C SER A 184 9.21 -5.37 5.89
N GLY A 185 10.05 -4.45 5.41
CA GLY A 185 9.66 -3.08 5.08
C GLY A 185 9.59 -2.11 6.26
N HIS A 186 10.06 -2.50 7.45
CA HIS A 186 10.17 -1.56 8.59
C HIS A 186 11.34 -0.59 8.46
N LEU A 187 12.38 -1.01 7.74
CA LEU A 187 13.49 -0.14 7.36
C LEU A 187 13.59 -0.05 5.84
N THR A 188 14.16 1.04 5.37
CA THR A 188 14.43 1.28 3.95
C THR A 188 15.81 1.91 3.74
N ILE A 189 16.31 1.90 2.52
CA ILE A 189 17.57 2.54 2.17
C ILE A 189 17.35 4.06 2.14
N LYS A 190 18.11 4.80 2.95
CA LYS A 190 18.13 6.27 3.00
C LYS A 190 19.34 6.88 2.30
N GLY A 191 20.35 6.07 2.05
CA GLY A 191 21.55 6.51 1.35
C GLY A 191 22.54 5.38 1.14
N TYR A 192 23.59 5.68 0.40
CA TYR A 192 24.68 4.76 0.12
C TYR A 192 25.99 5.52 0.15
N ASP A 193 26.96 4.97 0.84
CA ASP A 193 28.33 5.46 0.88
C ASP A 193 29.15 4.67 -0.14
N GLU A 194 29.54 5.35 -1.23
CA GLU A 194 30.30 4.71 -2.32
C GLU A 194 31.74 4.36 -1.93
N GLU A 195 32.32 5.11 -0.97
CA GLU A 195 33.71 4.88 -0.53
C GLU A 195 33.81 3.57 0.28
N PHE A 196 32.83 3.34 1.16
CA PHE A 196 32.82 2.18 2.05
C PHE A 196 31.86 1.07 1.60
N GLY A 197 31.07 1.28 0.55
CA GLY A 197 30.09 0.32 0.05
C GLY A 197 28.96 0.04 1.04
N MET A 198 28.62 1.00 1.88
CA MET A 198 27.68 0.85 2.98
C MET A 198 26.33 1.51 2.70
N TYR A 199 25.27 0.82 2.99
CA TYR A 199 23.91 1.38 2.96
C TYR A 199 23.57 2.02 4.31
N ARG A 200 23.02 3.22 4.26
CA ARG A 200 22.39 3.86 5.42
C ARG A 200 20.92 3.53 5.40
N LEU A 201 20.43 2.92 6.47
CA LEU A 201 19.04 2.55 6.64
C LEU A 201 18.31 3.55 7.53
N GLY A 202 16.99 3.53 7.46
CA GLY A 202 16.13 4.33 8.33
C GLY A 202 14.66 3.99 8.11
N PHE A 203 13.80 4.55 8.95
CA PHE A 203 12.36 4.37 8.78
C PHE A 203 11.88 5.03 7.47
N PRO A 204 11.02 4.36 6.69
CA PRO A 204 10.55 4.91 5.43
C PRO A 204 9.76 6.21 5.61
N ASN A 205 8.84 6.26 6.57
CA ASN A 205 7.85 7.31 6.71
C ASN A 205 7.27 7.41 8.14
N ARG A 206 6.26 8.27 8.31
CA ARG A 206 5.63 8.50 9.62
C ARG A 206 4.80 7.32 10.12
N GLU A 207 4.29 6.48 9.25
CA GLU A 207 3.58 5.25 9.63
C GLU A 207 4.46 4.36 10.51
N GLU A 208 5.73 4.21 10.12
CA GLU A 208 6.70 3.40 10.84
C GLU A 208 7.29 4.11 12.08
N ILE A 209 7.58 5.42 11.97
CA ILE A 209 8.13 6.22 13.09
C ILE A 209 7.12 6.30 14.25
N GLY A 210 5.84 6.49 13.97
CA GLY A 210 4.81 6.73 14.99
C GLY A 210 4.67 5.60 16.02
N ARG A 211 5.23 4.42 15.75
CA ARG A 211 5.23 3.26 16.65
C ARG A 211 6.60 2.87 17.20
N ALA A 212 7.68 3.48 16.71
CA ALA A 212 8.99 3.31 17.29
C ALA A 212 9.09 3.91 18.72
N HIS A 213 8.08 4.69 19.12
CA HIS A 213 8.02 5.37 20.42
C HIS A 213 7.00 4.76 21.42
N VAL A 214 6.47 3.55 21.15
CA VAL A 214 5.51 2.85 22.04
C VAL A 214 6.18 1.63 22.76
#